data_0c40785216ce24dff2a90b009fb36a80
#
_entry.id   0c40785216ce24dff2a90b009fb36a80
#
_cell.length_a   1.000
_cell.length_b   1.000
_cell.length_c   1.000
_cell.angle_alpha   90.00
_cell.angle_beta   90.00
_cell.angle_gamma   90.00
#
_symmetry.space_group_name_H-M   'P 1'
#
loop_
_entity.id
_entity.type
_entity.pdbx_description
1 polymer ?
#
loop_
_entity_poly.entity_id
_entity_poly.type
_entity_poly.pdbx_seq_one_letter_code
_entity_poly.pdbx_strand_id
1 'polypeptide(L)'
;MRAIYAFQWLPLLVLLSSFVPGLIIVFLDDESARLRTSLNMAGAIAKIVLVALMLWGVMHQQEYLWRFQVMPGLYITLIGDALSLLFVSLSAALWLLTTLYAIGYLEGSPNRSRFFAFFSLCVTATAGIALAGDLFTFIVFYEALTWTTYPLVVHRGTEASLRAGRTYLAYTVAGGTVLLVGVVWLWSITGTLAFVDGGFVEAAAAGRTGEARVIFVLLMAGLGVKAAIVPLHGWLPIAMVAPAPVSALLHAVAVVKAGAFGIVRVLYSVYGVDYATVIGVARFLAFAAGATIIYGSIRALSQDDLKKRLAYSTVSQISYITLGVATVGPIATLGGLVHLVHQGLMKITLFFCAGNLSEQHGLKRVSDLSGAGHRMPLTMAAFTIAASGMIGLPPTAGFISKLYLGIGGVQADQTWIVGVLIGSSMLNAAYFLPIIYRAWFEQPDPSAPVGEPGWLLLLPPLATAALSLGAGLFAALPFSPLELARLIVARRYGL
;
A
#
# COMPACT_ATOMS: atom_id res chain seq x y z
N MET A 1 30.74 -10.09 0.49
CA MET A 1 31.03 -9.43 1.78
C MET A 1 29.95 -9.82 2.78
N ARG A 2 30.29 -10.31 3.98
CA ARG A 2 29.32 -10.60 5.03
C ARG A 2 28.70 -9.28 5.51
N ALA A 3 27.39 -9.16 5.44
CA ALA A 3 26.66 -8.02 5.98
C ALA A 3 26.99 -7.85 7.47
N ILE A 4 27.41 -6.66 7.86
CA ILE A 4 27.67 -6.35 9.28
C ILE A 4 26.31 -6.09 9.92
N TYR A 5 25.83 -7.02 10.74
CA TYR A 5 24.59 -6.85 11.51
C TYR A 5 24.82 -5.84 12.64
N ALA A 6 24.51 -4.56 12.36
CA ALA A 6 24.53 -3.53 13.39
C ALA A 6 23.14 -3.41 14.02
N PHE A 7 23.07 -3.28 15.34
CA PHE A 7 21.82 -3.06 16.10
C PHE A 7 20.67 -4.03 15.76
N GLN A 8 20.85 -5.31 16.00
CA GLN A 8 19.90 -6.40 15.73
C GLN A 8 18.48 -6.14 16.26
N TRP A 9 18.31 -5.26 17.25
CA TRP A 9 17.02 -4.93 17.85
C TRP A 9 16.20 -3.89 17.09
N LEU A 10 16.78 -3.18 16.12
CA LEU A 10 16.05 -2.11 15.40
C LEU A 10 14.76 -2.58 14.71
N PRO A 11 14.72 -3.72 13.99
CA PRO A 11 13.47 -4.20 13.39
C PRO A 11 12.38 -4.45 14.44
N LEU A 12 12.74 -5.02 15.59
CA LEU A 12 11.81 -5.23 16.68
C LEU A 12 11.34 -3.91 17.30
N LEU A 13 12.23 -2.94 17.50
CA LEU A 13 11.88 -1.62 18.05
C LEU A 13 10.93 -0.86 17.12
N VAL A 14 11.12 -0.95 15.78
CA VAL A 14 10.17 -0.41 14.78
C VAL A 14 8.79 -1.03 14.95
N LEU A 15 8.72 -2.34 15.20
CA LEU A 15 7.44 -3.01 15.44
C LEU A 15 6.80 -2.56 16.76
N LEU A 16 7.58 -2.54 17.85
CA LEU A 16 7.12 -2.17 19.19
C LEU A 16 6.67 -0.71 19.28
N SER A 17 7.23 0.19 18.47
CA SER A 17 6.86 1.61 18.46
C SER A 17 5.38 1.89 18.18
N SER A 18 4.69 0.99 17.48
CA SER A 18 3.23 1.05 17.26
C SER A 18 2.47 0.00 18.06
N PHE A 19 3.08 -1.15 18.35
CA PHE A 19 2.44 -2.21 19.11
C PHE A 19 2.15 -1.80 20.55
N VAL A 20 3.16 -1.25 21.24
CA VAL A 20 3.03 -0.85 22.65
C VAL A 20 1.97 0.25 22.84
N PRO A 21 2.01 1.38 22.10
CA PRO A 21 0.92 2.36 22.15
C PRO A 21 -0.45 1.75 21.83
N GLY A 22 -0.55 0.93 20.78
CA GLY A 22 -1.79 0.27 20.41
C GLY A 22 -2.36 -0.58 21.55
N LEU A 23 -1.52 -1.40 22.16
CA LEU A 23 -1.91 -2.26 23.28
C LEU A 23 -2.36 -1.46 24.52
N ILE A 24 -1.63 -0.41 24.89
CA ILE A 24 -2.00 0.46 26.02
C ILE A 24 -3.37 1.14 25.74
N ILE A 25 -3.57 1.65 24.52
CA ILE A 25 -4.78 2.38 24.16
C ILE A 25 -6.03 1.49 24.17
N VAL A 26 -5.90 0.16 23.98
CA VAL A 26 -7.02 -0.79 24.11
C VAL A 26 -7.72 -0.65 25.46
N PHE A 27 -6.95 -0.36 26.52
CA PHE A 27 -7.43 -0.26 27.91
C PHE A 27 -7.79 1.17 28.36
N LEU A 28 -7.67 2.16 27.45
CA LEU A 28 -8.00 3.55 27.78
C LEU A 28 -9.48 3.86 27.47
N ASP A 29 -10.12 4.55 28.40
CA ASP A 29 -11.45 5.14 28.17
C ASP A 29 -11.41 6.25 27.11
N ASP A 30 -12.54 6.50 26.46
CA ASP A 30 -12.65 7.53 25.43
C ASP A 30 -12.36 8.94 25.96
N GLU A 31 -12.56 9.20 27.25
CA GLU A 31 -12.27 10.47 27.93
C GLU A 31 -10.76 10.76 28.04
N SER A 32 -9.91 9.73 28.01
CA SER A 32 -8.45 9.84 28.08
C SER A 32 -7.80 10.39 26.78
N ALA A 33 -8.40 11.42 26.19
CA ALA A 33 -8.01 11.95 24.88
C ALA A 33 -6.54 12.40 24.81
N ARG A 34 -6.03 13.10 25.85
CA ARG A 34 -4.65 13.61 25.88
C ARG A 34 -3.63 12.46 25.89
N LEU A 35 -3.85 11.46 26.77
CA LEU A 35 -2.93 10.32 26.88
C LEU A 35 -2.94 9.49 25.60
N ARG A 36 -4.10 9.19 25.04
CA ARG A 36 -4.26 8.48 23.77
C ARG A 36 -3.54 9.18 22.62
N THR A 37 -3.74 10.50 22.49
CA THR A 37 -3.07 11.31 21.45
C THR A 37 -1.57 11.33 21.64
N SER A 38 -1.09 11.54 22.87
CA SER A 38 0.35 11.54 23.18
C SER A 38 1.01 10.21 22.88
N LEU A 39 0.38 9.08 23.23
CA LEU A 39 0.90 7.74 22.95
C LEU A 39 0.99 7.47 21.44
N ASN A 40 -0.06 7.81 20.68
CA ASN A 40 -0.05 7.64 19.22
C ASN A 40 1.04 8.51 18.56
N MET A 41 1.13 9.78 18.95
CA MET A 41 2.12 10.69 18.38
C MET A 41 3.55 10.29 18.75
N ALA A 42 3.79 9.94 20.00
CA ALA A 42 5.10 9.45 20.44
C ALA A 42 5.52 8.18 19.70
N GLY A 43 4.59 7.23 19.53
CA GLY A 43 4.83 6.01 18.76
C GLY A 43 5.12 6.28 17.28
N ALA A 44 4.37 7.20 16.65
CA ALA A 44 4.57 7.57 15.25
C ALA A 44 5.91 8.27 15.03
N ILE A 45 6.28 9.21 15.91
CA ILE A 45 7.57 9.92 15.85
C ILE A 45 8.72 8.93 16.10
N ALA A 46 8.61 8.08 17.12
CA ALA A 46 9.62 7.05 17.43
C ALA A 46 9.82 6.11 16.22
N LYS A 47 8.74 5.68 15.57
CA LYS A 47 8.81 4.84 14.35
C LYS A 47 9.58 5.54 13.23
N ILE A 48 9.29 6.82 12.97
CA ILE A 48 10.00 7.59 11.92
C ILE A 48 11.49 7.65 12.22
N VAL A 49 11.88 7.95 13.46
CA VAL A 49 13.29 8.03 13.87
C VAL A 49 13.97 6.67 13.69
N LEU A 50 13.36 5.58 14.17
CA LEU A 50 13.92 4.24 14.06
C LEU A 50 14.05 3.78 12.61
N VAL A 51 13.04 4.05 11.78
CA VAL A 51 13.05 3.72 10.35
C VAL A 51 14.10 4.57 9.61
N ALA A 52 14.24 5.85 9.95
CA ALA A 52 15.28 6.71 9.37
C ALA A 52 16.69 6.20 9.69
N LEU A 53 16.93 5.75 10.94
CA LEU A 53 18.19 5.12 11.33
C LEU A 53 18.46 3.84 10.54
N MET A 54 17.45 2.96 10.39
CA MET A 54 17.57 1.76 9.58
C MET A 54 17.83 2.08 8.09
N LEU A 55 17.11 3.07 7.55
CA LEU A 55 17.27 3.50 6.15
C LEU A 55 18.68 4.02 5.91
N TRP A 56 19.19 4.84 6.83
CA TRP A 56 20.56 5.32 6.75
C TRP A 56 21.57 4.17 6.73
N GLY A 57 21.42 3.16 7.59
CA GLY A 57 22.28 1.98 7.62
C GLY A 57 22.19 1.15 6.34
N VAL A 58 20.98 0.91 5.79
CA VAL A 58 20.80 0.14 4.56
C VAL A 58 21.42 0.85 3.34
N MET A 59 21.36 2.19 3.29
CA MET A 59 22.07 2.98 2.26
C MET A 59 23.59 2.87 2.39
N HIS A 60 24.11 2.54 3.59
CA HIS A 60 25.53 2.26 3.85
C HIS A 60 25.83 0.76 3.89
N GLN A 61 25.04 -0.06 3.17
CA GLN A 61 25.23 -1.50 2.99
C GLN A 61 25.10 -2.34 4.28
N GLN A 62 24.45 -1.83 5.30
CA GLN A 62 24.09 -2.61 6.49
C GLN A 62 22.75 -3.32 6.27
N GLU A 63 22.62 -4.50 6.84
CA GLU A 63 21.36 -5.25 6.93
C GLU A 63 21.07 -5.56 8.40
N TYR A 64 19.79 -5.66 8.72
CA TYR A 64 19.34 -5.90 10.09
C TYR A 64 18.58 -7.21 10.14
N LEU A 65 18.91 -8.04 11.13
CA LEU A 65 18.27 -9.33 11.37
C LEU A 65 17.96 -9.47 12.85
N TRP A 66 16.69 -9.77 13.15
CA TRP A 66 16.24 -10.18 14.47
C TRP A 66 15.44 -11.48 14.35
N ARG A 67 15.68 -12.43 15.25
CA ARG A 67 15.01 -13.73 15.27
C ARG A 67 14.54 -14.10 16.66
N PHE A 68 13.34 -14.66 16.72
CA PHE A 68 12.78 -15.27 17.93
C PHE A 68 12.28 -16.67 17.59
N GLN A 69 12.75 -17.68 18.31
CA GLN A 69 12.33 -19.06 18.11
C GLN A 69 10.97 -19.29 18.78
N VAL A 70 9.96 -19.68 17.99
CA VAL A 70 8.61 -20.00 18.47
C VAL A 70 8.54 -21.46 18.89
N MET A 71 9.10 -22.34 18.05
CA MET A 71 9.24 -23.77 18.31
C MET A 71 10.45 -24.31 17.54
N PRO A 72 10.92 -25.56 17.82
CA PRO A 72 12.05 -26.14 17.09
C PRO A 72 11.86 -26.04 15.57
N GLY A 73 12.78 -25.36 14.88
CA GLY A 73 12.76 -25.18 13.44
C GLY A 73 11.85 -24.04 12.92
N LEU A 74 11.10 -23.35 13.78
CA LEU A 74 10.19 -22.27 13.38
C LEU A 74 10.51 -20.98 14.14
N TYR A 75 10.75 -19.90 13.37
CA TYR A 75 11.18 -18.61 13.89
C TYR A 75 10.26 -17.49 13.41
N ILE A 76 10.06 -16.48 14.26
CA ILE A 76 9.66 -15.15 13.81
C ILE A 76 10.95 -14.42 13.42
N THR A 77 11.09 -14.11 12.15
CA THR A 77 12.29 -13.49 11.58
C THR A 77 11.94 -12.11 11.06
N LEU A 78 12.59 -11.08 11.57
CA LEU A 78 12.45 -9.70 11.08
C LEU A 78 13.76 -9.29 10.41
N ILE A 79 13.68 -8.79 9.18
CA ILE A 79 14.82 -8.28 8.40
C ILE A 79 14.60 -6.82 8.00
N GLY A 80 15.68 -6.06 8.01
CA GLY A 80 15.70 -4.70 7.47
C GLY A 80 16.61 -4.66 6.25
N ASP A 81 16.11 -5.12 5.11
CA ASP A 81 16.76 -4.98 3.80
C ASP A 81 16.21 -3.76 3.03
N ALA A 82 16.77 -3.44 1.87
CA ALA A 82 16.33 -2.29 1.08
C ALA A 82 14.84 -2.37 0.67
N LEU A 83 14.34 -3.57 0.37
CA LEU A 83 12.94 -3.79 0.00
C LEU A 83 12.00 -3.60 1.20
N SER A 84 12.37 -4.10 2.38
CA SER A 84 11.65 -3.83 3.64
C SER A 84 11.58 -2.34 3.93
N LEU A 85 12.70 -1.62 3.76
CA LEU A 85 12.78 -0.19 4.05
C LEU A 85 11.96 0.65 3.06
N LEU A 86 11.85 0.24 1.80
CA LEU A 86 10.98 0.92 0.84
C LEU A 86 9.52 0.95 1.33
N PHE A 87 9.03 -0.16 1.87
CA PHE A 87 7.65 -0.26 2.32
C PHE A 87 7.45 0.32 3.73
N VAL A 88 8.33 0.01 4.70
CA VAL A 88 8.15 0.48 6.07
C VAL A 88 8.36 1.99 6.21
N SER A 89 9.22 2.61 5.39
CA SER A 89 9.41 4.07 5.36
C SER A 89 8.13 4.78 4.91
N LEU A 90 7.49 4.29 3.85
CA LEU A 90 6.18 4.80 3.43
C LEU A 90 5.15 4.65 4.56
N SER A 91 5.07 3.46 5.17
CA SER A 91 4.13 3.19 6.25
C SER A 91 4.35 4.13 7.46
N ALA A 92 5.60 4.36 7.86
CA ALA A 92 5.93 5.23 8.98
C ALA A 92 5.53 6.69 8.72
N ALA A 93 5.88 7.24 7.55
CA ALA A 93 5.55 8.61 7.17
C ALA A 93 4.03 8.82 7.09
N LEU A 94 3.34 7.90 6.42
CA LEU A 94 1.89 8.01 6.25
C LEU A 94 1.11 7.72 7.54
N TRP A 95 1.65 6.92 8.46
CA TRP A 95 1.04 6.72 9.77
C TRP A 95 0.98 8.02 10.58
N LEU A 96 2.07 8.78 10.65
CA LEU A 96 2.07 10.08 11.34
C LEU A 96 0.99 11.02 10.78
N LEU A 97 0.98 11.18 9.45
CA LEU A 97 0.03 12.09 8.79
C LEU A 97 -1.43 11.61 8.93
N THR A 98 -1.66 10.29 8.84
CA THR A 98 -3.01 9.74 9.05
C THR A 98 -3.44 9.83 10.51
N THR A 99 -2.52 9.74 11.47
CA THR A 99 -2.82 9.94 12.90
C THR A 99 -3.28 11.37 13.15
N LEU A 100 -2.56 12.36 12.62
CA LEU A 100 -2.97 13.77 12.69
C LEU A 100 -4.37 13.98 12.07
N TYR A 101 -4.58 13.43 10.88
CA TYR A 101 -5.86 13.50 10.19
C TYR A 101 -6.99 12.83 11.00
N ALA A 102 -6.74 11.65 11.56
CA ALA A 102 -7.74 10.89 12.33
C ALA A 102 -8.12 11.60 13.63
N ILE A 103 -7.19 12.30 14.28
CA ILE A 103 -7.48 13.12 15.49
C ILE A 103 -8.54 14.17 15.15
N GLY A 104 -8.35 14.93 14.07
CA GLY A 104 -9.32 15.94 13.65
C GLY A 104 -10.63 15.34 13.10
N TYR A 105 -10.53 14.23 12.35
CA TYR A 105 -11.68 13.60 11.72
C TYR A 105 -12.65 12.93 12.72
N LEU A 106 -12.14 12.39 13.82
CA LEU A 106 -12.92 11.68 14.84
C LEU A 106 -13.23 12.56 16.05
N GLU A 107 -13.02 13.87 15.97
CA GLU A 107 -13.40 14.78 17.04
C GLU A 107 -14.90 14.67 17.34
N GLY A 108 -15.25 14.45 18.61
CA GLY A 108 -16.63 14.21 19.04
C GLY A 108 -17.24 12.83 18.71
N SER A 109 -16.53 11.96 17.97
CA SER A 109 -17.04 10.63 17.65
C SER A 109 -16.91 9.65 18.82
N PRO A 110 -17.82 8.67 18.96
CA PRO A 110 -17.70 7.63 19.98
C PRO A 110 -16.64 6.58 19.61
N ASN A 111 -16.21 5.81 20.63
CA ASN A 111 -15.28 4.68 20.48
C ASN A 111 -13.91 5.07 19.87
N ARG A 112 -13.39 6.24 20.20
CA ARG A 112 -12.10 6.75 19.69
C ARG A 112 -10.94 5.90 20.17
N SER A 113 -10.93 5.45 21.42
CA SER A 113 -9.86 4.60 21.97
C SER A 113 -9.78 3.27 21.21
N ARG A 114 -10.94 2.63 20.96
CA ARG A 114 -10.99 1.44 20.10
C ARG A 114 -10.42 1.70 18.70
N PHE A 115 -10.79 2.83 18.08
CA PHE A 115 -10.27 3.20 16.77
C PHE A 115 -8.74 3.31 16.78
N PHE A 116 -8.17 4.14 17.64
CA PHE A 116 -6.73 4.40 17.66
C PHE A 116 -5.92 3.18 18.10
N ALA A 117 -6.45 2.32 18.97
CA ALA A 117 -5.83 1.06 19.33
C ALA A 117 -5.68 0.14 18.10
N PHE A 118 -6.78 -0.17 17.42
CA PHE A 118 -6.76 -1.03 16.24
C PHE A 118 -6.03 -0.38 15.06
N PHE A 119 -6.05 0.95 14.95
CA PHE A 119 -5.26 1.68 13.95
C PHE A 119 -3.75 1.47 14.17
N SER A 120 -3.25 1.60 15.40
CA SER A 120 -1.86 1.36 15.74
C SER A 120 -1.46 -0.12 15.57
N LEU A 121 -2.33 -1.06 15.96
CA LEU A 121 -2.12 -2.49 15.74
C LEU A 121 -2.10 -2.87 14.25
N CYS A 122 -2.94 -2.22 13.43
CA CYS A 122 -2.92 -2.37 11.97
C CYS A 122 -1.58 -1.92 11.37
N VAL A 123 -1.03 -0.79 11.85
CA VAL A 123 0.29 -0.32 11.45
C VAL A 123 1.40 -1.26 11.94
N THR A 124 1.24 -1.86 13.12
CA THR A 124 2.16 -2.89 13.62
C THR A 124 2.19 -4.10 12.69
N ALA A 125 1.02 -4.62 12.32
CA ALA A 125 0.91 -5.74 11.40
C ALA A 125 1.51 -5.41 10.02
N THR A 126 1.29 -4.20 9.52
CA THR A 126 1.90 -3.71 8.26
C THR A 126 3.42 -3.64 8.34
N ALA A 127 3.97 -3.13 9.46
CA ALA A 127 5.42 -3.10 9.69
C ALA A 127 6.00 -4.52 9.79
N GLY A 128 5.28 -5.44 10.46
CA GLY A 128 5.67 -6.85 10.54
C GLY A 128 5.71 -7.54 9.17
N ILE A 129 4.74 -7.26 8.29
CA ILE A 129 4.74 -7.73 6.90
C ILE A 129 5.96 -7.18 6.13
N ALA A 130 6.23 -5.88 6.26
CA ALA A 130 7.34 -5.22 5.57
C ALA A 130 8.70 -5.77 6.01
N LEU A 131 8.84 -6.06 7.31
CA LEU A 131 10.07 -6.56 7.91
C LEU A 131 10.16 -8.09 7.97
N ALA A 132 9.16 -8.84 7.47
CA ALA A 132 9.22 -10.30 7.48
C ALA A 132 10.43 -10.83 6.70
N GLY A 133 11.18 -11.75 7.32
CA GLY A 133 12.36 -12.40 6.76
C GLY A 133 12.08 -13.79 6.18
N ASP A 134 10.86 -14.28 6.34
CA ASP A 134 10.38 -15.55 5.83
C ASP A 134 8.86 -15.53 5.62
N LEU A 135 8.34 -16.53 4.89
CA LEU A 135 6.90 -16.64 4.60
C LEU A 135 6.07 -16.96 5.85
N PHE A 136 6.63 -17.63 6.86
CA PHE A 136 5.92 -17.89 8.10
C PHE A 136 5.65 -16.58 8.86
N THR A 137 6.70 -15.80 9.10
CA THR A 137 6.58 -14.47 9.72
C THR A 137 5.63 -13.56 8.92
N PHE A 138 5.75 -13.61 7.59
CA PHE A 138 4.87 -12.86 6.70
C PHE A 138 3.40 -13.21 6.91
N ILE A 139 3.04 -14.51 6.92
CA ILE A 139 1.65 -14.95 7.12
C ILE A 139 1.12 -14.55 8.50
N VAL A 140 1.91 -14.69 9.55
CA VAL A 140 1.49 -14.29 10.91
C VAL A 140 1.05 -12.82 10.93
N PHE A 141 1.84 -11.92 10.38
CA PHE A 141 1.48 -10.51 10.32
C PHE A 141 0.41 -10.20 9.24
N TYR A 142 0.37 -10.99 8.18
CA TYR A 142 -0.65 -10.86 7.13
C TYR A 142 -2.05 -11.17 7.67
N GLU A 143 -2.19 -12.20 8.51
CA GLU A 143 -3.45 -12.50 9.20
C GLU A 143 -3.73 -11.54 10.34
N ALA A 144 -2.72 -11.14 11.13
CA ALA A 144 -2.88 -10.09 12.13
C ALA A 144 -3.43 -8.79 11.51
N LEU A 145 -3.01 -8.45 10.28
CA LEU A 145 -3.53 -7.30 9.55
C LEU A 145 -5.04 -7.45 9.23
N THR A 146 -5.50 -8.65 8.86
CA THR A 146 -6.94 -8.93 8.64
C THR A 146 -7.76 -8.63 9.89
N TRP A 147 -7.34 -9.19 11.03
CA TRP A 147 -8.07 -9.07 12.29
C TRP A 147 -8.02 -7.66 12.89
N THR A 148 -6.91 -6.96 12.77
CA THR A 148 -6.78 -5.58 13.27
C THR A 148 -7.49 -4.55 12.40
N THR A 149 -7.67 -4.84 11.10
CA THR A 149 -8.38 -3.96 10.17
C THR A 149 -9.91 -4.09 10.29
N TYR A 150 -10.42 -5.27 10.62
CA TYR A 150 -11.88 -5.50 10.70
C TYR A 150 -12.60 -4.51 11.62
N PRO A 151 -12.16 -4.26 12.87
CA PRO A 151 -12.81 -3.28 13.76
C PRO A 151 -12.81 -1.85 13.20
N LEU A 152 -11.84 -1.51 12.36
CA LEU A 152 -11.77 -0.22 11.70
C LEU A 152 -12.81 -0.09 10.58
N VAL A 153 -13.01 -1.16 9.79
CA VAL A 153 -14.04 -1.19 8.72
C VAL A 153 -15.44 -1.06 9.30
N VAL A 154 -15.71 -1.76 10.41
CA VAL A 154 -17.04 -1.75 11.07
C VAL A 154 -17.19 -0.63 12.09
N HIS A 155 -16.26 0.31 12.19
CA HIS A 155 -16.19 1.30 13.27
C HIS A 155 -17.50 2.07 13.50
N ARG A 156 -18.22 2.42 12.44
CA ARG A 156 -19.49 3.16 12.51
C ARG A 156 -20.66 2.35 13.10
N GLY A 157 -20.56 1.03 13.17
CA GLY A 157 -21.61 0.15 13.73
C GLY A 157 -22.92 0.09 12.94
N THR A 158 -23.01 0.77 11.78
CA THR A 158 -24.20 0.74 10.93
C THR A 158 -24.37 -0.63 10.26
N GLU A 159 -25.60 -1.00 9.87
CA GLU A 159 -25.85 -2.25 9.15
C GLU A 159 -25.01 -2.35 7.87
N ALA A 160 -24.86 -1.24 7.15
CA ALA A 160 -24.01 -1.18 5.95
C ALA A 160 -22.54 -1.45 6.28
N SER A 161 -22.00 -0.91 7.39
CA SER A 161 -20.62 -1.15 7.80
C SER A 161 -20.40 -2.59 8.28
N LEU A 162 -21.38 -3.17 9.00
CA LEU A 162 -21.32 -4.57 9.43
C LEU A 162 -21.36 -5.53 8.23
N ARG A 163 -22.21 -5.25 7.24
CA ARG A 163 -22.24 -6.03 5.98
C ARG A 163 -20.92 -5.93 5.21
N ALA A 164 -20.35 -4.73 5.11
CA ALA A 164 -19.04 -4.53 4.48
C ALA A 164 -17.93 -5.27 5.23
N GLY A 165 -17.95 -5.25 6.56
CA GLY A 165 -17.01 -5.99 7.39
C GLY A 165 -17.10 -7.51 7.18
N ARG A 166 -18.30 -8.07 7.09
CA ARG A 166 -18.50 -9.50 6.77
C ARG A 166 -17.92 -9.85 5.38
N THR A 167 -18.18 -9.02 4.38
CA THR A 167 -17.61 -9.20 3.04
C THR A 167 -16.09 -9.11 3.08
N TYR A 168 -15.53 -8.12 3.78
CA TYR A 168 -14.09 -7.98 3.98
C TYR A 168 -13.48 -9.26 4.59
N LEU A 169 -14.05 -9.77 5.69
CA LEU A 169 -13.57 -10.99 6.34
C LEU A 169 -13.70 -12.22 5.41
N ALA A 170 -14.83 -12.38 4.73
CA ALA A 170 -15.04 -13.51 3.83
C ALA A 170 -13.94 -13.59 2.75
N TYR A 171 -13.61 -12.47 2.12
CA TYR A 171 -12.53 -12.41 1.13
C TYR A 171 -11.16 -12.63 1.74
N THR A 172 -10.84 -11.92 2.83
CA THR A 172 -9.47 -11.92 3.38
C THR A 172 -9.15 -13.21 4.14
N VAL A 173 -10.09 -13.81 4.86
CA VAL A 173 -9.90 -15.11 5.52
C VAL A 173 -9.81 -16.23 4.48
N ALA A 174 -10.70 -16.25 3.48
CA ALA A 174 -10.60 -17.24 2.39
C ALA A 174 -9.25 -17.11 1.65
N GLY A 175 -8.82 -15.87 1.32
CA GLY A 175 -7.53 -15.61 0.69
C GLY A 175 -6.35 -16.04 1.57
N GLY A 176 -6.40 -15.73 2.87
CA GLY A 176 -5.38 -16.14 3.83
C GLY A 176 -5.28 -17.65 3.98
N THR A 177 -6.42 -18.35 3.98
CA THR A 177 -6.44 -19.83 3.99
C THR A 177 -5.78 -20.41 2.73
N VAL A 178 -6.10 -19.88 1.56
CA VAL A 178 -5.47 -20.31 0.30
C VAL A 178 -3.96 -20.03 0.32
N LEU A 179 -3.55 -18.86 0.82
CA LEU A 179 -2.14 -18.52 1.00
C LEU A 179 -1.44 -19.52 1.93
N LEU A 180 -2.06 -19.83 3.08
CA LEU A 180 -1.51 -20.77 4.05
C LEU A 180 -1.33 -22.17 3.46
N VAL A 181 -2.32 -22.67 2.69
CA VAL A 181 -2.21 -23.95 1.98
C VAL A 181 -1.01 -23.92 1.03
N GLY A 182 -0.85 -22.85 0.25
CA GLY A 182 0.30 -22.69 -0.65
C GLY A 182 1.64 -22.69 0.10
N VAL A 183 1.73 -22.01 1.25
CA VAL A 183 2.95 -21.97 2.05
C VAL A 183 3.27 -23.30 2.71
N VAL A 184 2.29 -24.01 3.27
CA VAL A 184 2.49 -25.36 3.85
C VAL A 184 2.94 -26.34 2.78
N TRP A 185 2.32 -26.32 1.59
CA TRP A 185 2.76 -27.16 0.48
C TRP A 185 4.17 -26.80 0.02
N LEU A 186 4.48 -25.49 -0.12
CA LEU A 186 5.84 -25.06 -0.44
C LEU A 186 6.85 -25.59 0.56
N TRP A 187 6.58 -25.44 1.86
CA TRP A 187 7.46 -25.94 2.91
C TRP A 187 7.66 -27.45 2.84
N SER A 188 6.61 -28.21 2.55
CA SER A 188 6.69 -29.68 2.44
C SER A 188 7.63 -30.18 1.33
N ILE A 189 7.80 -29.40 0.25
CA ILE A 189 8.67 -29.77 -0.87
C ILE A 189 10.06 -29.14 -0.81
N THR A 190 10.20 -28.02 -0.07
CA THR A 190 11.47 -27.27 -0.04
C THR A 190 12.20 -27.34 1.30
N GLY A 191 11.49 -27.65 2.40
CA GLY A 191 12.03 -27.65 3.75
C GLY A 191 12.41 -26.26 4.30
N THR A 192 12.17 -25.18 3.55
CA THR A 192 12.48 -23.81 3.95
C THR A 192 11.41 -22.82 3.53
N LEU A 193 11.28 -21.72 4.28
CA LEU A 193 10.41 -20.58 3.98
C LEU A 193 11.17 -19.25 4.00
N ALA A 194 12.49 -19.29 4.20
CA ALA A 194 13.33 -18.09 4.30
C ALA A 194 13.36 -17.31 2.98
N PHE A 195 13.30 -16.00 3.05
CA PHE A 195 13.51 -15.17 1.88
C PHE A 195 14.99 -15.14 1.50
N VAL A 196 15.28 -15.55 0.28
CA VAL A 196 16.64 -15.65 -0.26
C VAL A 196 16.74 -14.83 -1.55
N ASP A 197 17.84 -14.15 -1.74
CA ASP A 197 18.09 -13.44 -2.98
C ASP A 197 18.23 -14.42 -4.15
N GLY A 198 17.48 -14.18 -5.22
CA GLY A 198 17.40 -15.08 -6.36
C GLY A 198 16.42 -16.25 -6.21
N GLY A 199 15.78 -16.42 -5.04
CA GLY A 199 14.84 -17.52 -4.76
C GLY A 199 15.52 -18.82 -4.39
N PHE A 200 14.71 -19.82 -4.02
CA PHE A 200 15.19 -21.16 -3.61
C PHE A 200 14.36 -22.30 -4.21
N VAL A 201 13.23 -21.99 -4.84
CA VAL A 201 12.29 -23.02 -5.34
C VAL A 201 12.89 -23.80 -6.49
N GLU A 202 13.69 -23.20 -7.36
CA GLU A 202 14.34 -23.89 -8.49
C GLU A 202 15.16 -25.09 -8.03
N ALA A 203 16.06 -24.88 -7.08
CA ALA A 203 16.94 -25.94 -6.56
C ALA A 203 16.17 -26.97 -5.74
N ALA A 204 15.19 -26.54 -4.93
CA ALA A 204 14.47 -27.40 -4.01
C ALA A 204 13.34 -28.20 -4.67
N ALA A 205 12.71 -27.67 -5.73
CA ALA A 205 11.62 -28.32 -6.46
C ALA A 205 12.08 -28.93 -7.80
N ALA A 206 13.35 -29.30 -7.92
CA ALA A 206 13.89 -29.94 -9.12
C ALA A 206 13.06 -31.16 -9.52
N GLY A 207 12.59 -31.20 -10.79
CA GLY A 207 11.70 -32.25 -11.30
C GLY A 207 10.22 -32.14 -10.91
N ARG A 208 9.82 -31.13 -10.08
CA ARG A 208 8.44 -30.89 -9.62
C ARG A 208 7.85 -29.59 -10.16
N THR A 209 8.17 -29.24 -11.41
CA THR A 209 7.74 -27.97 -12.03
C THR A 209 6.21 -27.79 -12.01
N GLY A 210 5.44 -28.88 -12.16
CA GLY A 210 3.99 -28.85 -12.09
C GLY A 210 3.48 -28.41 -10.71
N GLU A 211 4.04 -28.98 -9.65
CA GLU A 211 3.71 -28.62 -8.27
C GLU A 211 4.12 -27.17 -7.99
N ALA A 212 5.32 -26.75 -8.40
CA ALA A 212 5.79 -25.38 -8.24
C ALA A 212 4.83 -24.36 -8.90
N ARG A 213 4.28 -24.66 -10.09
CA ARG A 213 3.26 -23.81 -10.74
C ARG A 213 1.98 -23.72 -9.92
N VAL A 214 1.46 -24.86 -9.41
CA VAL A 214 0.23 -24.86 -8.60
C VAL A 214 0.43 -24.08 -7.31
N ILE A 215 1.55 -24.28 -6.61
CA ILE A 215 1.89 -23.55 -5.40
C ILE A 215 1.97 -22.04 -5.70
N PHE A 216 2.60 -21.65 -6.81
CA PHE A 216 2.63 -20.24 -7.22
C PHE A 216 1.23 -19.66 -7.38
N VAL A 217 0.33 -20.37 -8.05
CA VAL A 217 -1.07 -19.92 -8.22
C VAL A 217 -1.79 -19.77 -6.88
N LEU A 218 -1.60 -20.69 -5.94
CA LEU A 218 -2.17 -20.59 -4.59
C LEU A 218 -1.63 -19.37 -3.84
N LEU A 219 -0.31 -19.15 -3.87
CA LEU A 219 0.31 -17.98 -3.24
C LEU A 219 -0.21 -16.68 -3.87
N MET A 220 -0.26 -16.60 -5.20
CA MET A 220 -0.76 -15.41 -5.91
C MET A 220 -2.27 -15.20 -5.72
N ALA A 221 -3.07 -16.24 -5.63
CA ALA A 221 -4.50 -16.14 -5.32
C ALA A 221 -4.71 -15.57 -3.91
N GLY A 222 -4.02 -16.08 -2.91
CA GLY A 222 -4.10 -15.59 -1.55
C GLY A 222 -3.64 -14.13 -1.39
N LEU A 223 -2.49 -13.78 -1.97
CA LEU A 223 -1.96 -12.42 -1.98
C LEU A 223 -2.81 -11.47 -2.84
N GLY A 224 -3.35 -11.97 -3.95
CA GLY A 224 -4.19 -11.26 -4.90
C GLY A 224 -5.49 -10.73 -4.31
N VAL A 225 -6.02 -11.40 -3.27
CA VAL A 225 -7.19 -10.88 -2.53
C VAL A 225 -6.86 -9.51 -1.92
N LYS A 226 -5.80 -9.40 -1.13
CA LYS A 226 -5.42 -8.10 -0.54
C LYS A 226 -4.88 -7.14 -1.58
N ALA A 227 -4.13 -7.61 -2.58
CA ALA A 227 -3.69 -6.79 -3.72
C ALA A 227 -4.84 -6.37 -4.66
N ALA A 228 -6.05 -6.85 -4.41
CA ALA A 228 -7.24 -6.57 -5.21
C ALA A 228 -7.10 -6.88 -6.71
N ILE A 229 -6.40 -7.97 -7.05
CA ILE A 229 -6.31 -8.47 -8.43
C ILE A 229 -7.69 -9.01 -8.87
N VAL A 230 -8.14 -8.68 -10.06
CA VAL A 230 -9.40 -9.19 -10.61
C VAL A 230 -9.29 -10.70 -10.88
N PRO A 231 -10.29 -11.50 -10.44
CA PRO A 231 -11.61 -11.15 -9.90
C PRO A 231 -11.69 -10.98 -8.37
N LEU A 232 -10.60 -11.02 -7.63
CA LEU A 232 -10.55 -11.06 -6.16
C LEU A 232 -10.72 -9.69 -5.47
N HIS A 233 -11.01 -8.63 -6.22
CA HIS A 233 -11.05 -7.22 -5.80
C HIS A 233 -12.35 -6.78 -5.11
N GLY A 234 -13.41 -7.60 -5.14
CA GLY A 234 -14.80 -7.18 -4.83
C GLY A 234 -15.00 -6.56 -3.43
N TRP A 235 -14.20 -6.95 -2.44
CA TRP A 235 -14.26 -6.43 -1.08
C TRP A 235 -13.87 -4.95 -0.99
N LEU A 236 -12.95 -4.48 -1.84
CA LEU A 236 -12.31 -3.18 -1.70
C LEU A 236 -13.28 -1.99 -1.92
N PRO A 237 -14.12 -1.94 -2.98
CA PRO A 237 -15.12 -0.90 -3.13
C PRO A 237 -16.25 -0.96 -2.08
N ILE A 238 -16.54 -2.15 -1.54
CA ILE A 238 -17.54 -2.34 -0.50
C ILE A 238 -17.07 -1.79 0.84
N ALA A 239 -15.77 -1.90 1.14
CA ALA A 239 -15.16 -1.37 2.35
C ALA A 239 -15.18 0.18 2.43
N MET A 240 -15.60 0.89 1.37
CA MET A 240 -15.64 2.37 1.33
C MET A 240 -16.69 3.01 2.24
N VAL A 241 -17.52 2.25 2.91
CA VAL A 241 -18.41 2.72 3.99
C VAL A 241 -17.63 3.11 5.26
N ALA A 242 -16.38 2.66 5.38
CA ALA A 242 -15.50 3.00 6.49
C ALA A 242 -15.20 4.50 6.57
N PRO A 243 -14.82 5.04 7.75
CA PRO A 243 -14.37 6.43 7.90
C PRO A 243 -13.20 6.76 6.95
N ALA A 244 -13.05 8.04 6.56
CA ALA A 244 -12.02 8.44 5.59
C ALA A 244 -10.58 8.08 6.03
N PRO A 245 -10.16 8.21 7.31
CA PRO A 245 -8.84 7.75 7.75
C PRO A 245 -8.61 6.25 7.51
N VAL A 246 -9.66 5.42 7.71
CA VAL A 246 -9.59 3.97 7.44
C VAL A 246 -9.47 3.71 5.94
N SER A 247 -10.29 4.39 5.13
CA SER A 247 -10.20 4.27 3.66
C SER A 247 -8.81 4.66 3.17
N ALA A 248 -8.22 5.74 3.69
CA ALA A 248 -6.86 6.17 3.38
C ALA A 248 -5.83 5.10 3.76
N LEU A 249 -5.91 4.54 4.97
CA LEU A 249 -5.03 3.47 5.44
C LEU A 249 -5.11 2.21 4.56
N LEU A 250 -6.32 1.74 4.26
CA LEU A 250 -6.55 0.53 3.45
C LEU A 250 -5.92 0.62 2.07
N HIS A 251 -6.02 1.79 1.42
CA HIS A 251 -5.62 1.99 0.03
C HIS A 251 -4.19 2.46 -0.19
N ALA A 252 -3.62 3.16 0.80
CA ALA A 252 -2.31 3.80 0.63
C ALA A 252 -1.18 3.15 1.45
N VAL A 253 -1.52 2.53 2.60
CA VAL A 253 -0.51 2.12 3.58
C VAL A 253 -0.52 0.62 3.83
N ALA A 254 -1.68 0.02 4.15
CA ALA A 254 -1.73 -1.29 4.79
C ALA A 254 -2.17 -2.42 3.85
N VAL A 255 -3.47 -2.64 3.70
CA VAL A 255 -4.00 -3.92 3.21
C VAL A 255 -3.61 -4.21 1.77
N VAL A 256 -3.88 -3.28 0.84
CA VAL A 256 -3.56 -3.51 -0.58
C VAL A 256 -2.05 -3.55 -0.83
N LYS A 257 -1.27 -2.80 -0.04
CA LYS A 257 0.19 -2.81 -0.12
C LYS A 257 0.78 -4.12 0.41
N ALA A 258 0.21 -4.68 1.48
CA ALA A 258 0.62 -5.98 2.00
C ALA A 258 0.49 -7.09 0.94
N GLY A 259 -0.62 -7.08 0.18
CA GLY A 259 -0.80 -8.01 -0.94
C GLY A 259 0.24 -7.81 -2.05
N ALA A 260 0.39 -6.57 -2.53
CA ALA A 260 1.35 -6.25 -3.58
C ALA A 260 2.81 -6.53 -3.15
N PHE A 261 3.18 -6.17 -1.92
CA PHE A 261 4.50 -6.44 -1.36
C PHE A 261 4.78 -7.94 -1.23
N GLY A 262 3.76 -8.73 -0.80
CA GLY A 262 3.86 -10.19 -0.76
C GLY A 262 4.11 -10.79 -2.15
N ILE A 263 3.44 -10.28 -3.20
CA ILE A 263 3.70 -10.68 -4.59
C ILE A 263 5.16 -10.41 -4.98
N VAL A 264 5.71 -9.24 -4.62
CA VAL A 264 7.11 -8.92 -4.86
C VAL A 264 8.03 -9.92 -4.14
N ARG A 265 7.80 -10.18 -2.83
CA ARG A 265 8.61 -11.13 -2.05
C ARG A 265 8.56 -12.53 -2.61
N VAL A 266 7.37 -13.04 -2.97
CA VAL A 266 7.23 -14.39 -3.54
C VAL A 266 7.96 -14.48 -4.88
N LEU A 267 7.78 -13.50 -5.76
CA LEU A 267 8.42 -13.53 -7.08
C LEU A 267 9.95 -13.44 -7.00
N TYR A 268 10.48 -12.58 -6.13
CA TYR A 268 11.93 -12.29 -6.09
C TYR A 268 12.69 -13.13 -5.06
N SER A 269 12.09 -13.41 -3.90
CA SER A 269 12.81 -14.02 -2.78
C SER A 269 12.42 -15.47 -2.51
N VAL A 270 11.38 -16.00 -3.18
CA VAL A 270 10.94 -17.40 -3.08
C VAL A 270 11.20 -18.13 -4.39
N TYR A 271 10.61 -17.66 -5.50
CA TYR A 271 10.77 -18.30 -6.81
C TYR A 271 12.06 -17.90 -7.51
N GLY A 272 12.47 -16.65 -7.38
CA GLY A 272 13.51 -16.06 -8.23
C GLY A 272 12.96 -15.69 -9.62
N VAL A 273 13.54 -14.64 -10.17
CA VAL A 273 13.10 -14.04 -11.44
C VAL A 273 13.27 -15.00 -12.60
N ASP A 274 14.43 -15.66 -12.65
CA ASP A 274 14.80 -16.56 -13.75
C ASP A 274 13.90 -17.78 -13.77
N TYR A 275 13.74 -18.45 -12.63
CA TYR A 275 12.88 -19.64 -12.54
C TYR A 275 11.42 -19.33 -12.82
N ALA A 276 10.89 -18.24 -12.27
CA ALA A 276 9.51 -17.80 -12.53
C ALA A 276 9.25 -17.52 -14.02
N THR A 277 10.30 -17.04 -14.74
CA THR A 277 10.23 -16.86 -16.18
C THR A 277 10.25 -18.19 -16.93
N VAL A 278 11.18 -19.08 -16.59
CA VAL A 278 11.30 -20.41 -17.22
C VAL A 278 10.03 -21.21 -17.10
N ILE A 279 9.40 -21.23 -15.93
CA ILE A 279 8.13 -21.95 -15.72
C ILE A 279 6.89 -21.17 -16.22
N GLY A 280 7.05 -19.96 -16.75
CA GLY A 280 6.00 -19.16 -17.38
C GLY A 280 5.04 -18.44 -16.45
N VAL A 281 5.20 -18.52 -15.12
CA VAL A 281 4.26 -17.95 -14.14
C VAL A 281 4.36 -16.44 -14.05
N ALA A 282 5.53 -15.85 -14.29
CA ALA A 282 5.73 -14.40 -14.32
C ALA A 282 4.89 -13.75 -15.44
N ARG A 283 4.90 -14.34 -16.64
CA ARG A 283 4.12 -13.86 -17.80
C ARG A 283 2.62 -13.93 -17.54
N PHE A 284 2.13 -15.00 -16.93
CA PHE A 284 0.72 -15.13 -16.53
C PHE A 284 0.32 -14.05 -15.54
N LEU A 285 1.15 -13.78 -14.54
CA LEU A 285 0.92 -12.72 -13.55
C LEU A 285 0.93 -11.33 -14.19
N ALA A 286 1.82 -11.07 -15.16
CA ALA A 286 1.85 -9.81 -15.90
C ALA A 286 0.54 -9.56 -16.68
N PHE A 287 0.00 -10.58 -17.36
CA PHE A 287 -1.29 -10.47 -18.04
C PHE A 287 -2.45 -10.24 -17.06
N ALA A 288 -2.50 -10.96 -15.93
CA ALA A 288 -3.51 -10.75 -14.90
C ALA A 288 -3.46 -9.31 -14.35
N ALA A 289 -2.26 -8.77 -14.12
CA ALA A 289 -2.07 -7.40 -13.69
C ALA A 289 -2.52 -6.39 -14.77
N GLY A 290 -2.13 -6.59 -16.02
CA GLY A 290 -2.56 -5.74 -17.15
C GLY A 290 -4.07 -5.71 -17.34
N ALA A 291 -4.74 -6.87 -17.29
CA ALA A 291 -6.19 -6.98 -17.33
C ALA A 291 -6.86 -6.25 -16.15
N THR A 292 -6.29 -6.39 -14.93
CA THR A 292 -6.79 -5.71 -13.72
C THR A 292 -6.66 -4.18 -13.84
N ILE A 293 -5.56 -3.67 -14.42
CA ILE A 293 -5.34 -2.25 -14.66
C ILE A 293 -6.46 -1.66 -15.51
N ILE A 294 -6.77 -2.29 -16.62
CA ILE A 294 -7.82 -1.81 -17.55
C ILE A 294 -9.20 -1.96 -16.92
N TYR A 295 -9.51 -3.13 -16.35
CA TYR A 295 -10.80 -3.36 -15.69
C TYR A 295 -11.08 -2.35 -14.58
N GLY A 296 -10.11 -2.15 -13.66
CA GLY A 296 -10.26 -1.20 -12.55
C GLY A 296 -10.50 0.23 -13.04
N SER A 297 -9.78 0.65 -14.08
CA SER A 297 -9.94 1.97 -14.70
C SER A 297 -11.31 2.15 -15.36
N ILE A 298 -11.83 1.15 -16.08
CA ILE A 298 -13.18 1.18 -16.67
C ILE A 298 -14.24 1.25 -15.57
N ARG A 299 -14.10 0.44 -14.52
CA ARG A 299 -15.05 0.45 -13.40
C ARG A 299 -15.05 1.76 -12.62
N ALA A 300 -13.92 2.47 -12.54
CA ALA A 300 -13.81 3.78 -11.92
C ALA A 300 -14.64 4.83 -12.66
N LEU A 301 -14.69 4.79 -14.00
CA LEU A 301 -15.50 5.70 -14.84
C LEU A 301 -16.99 5.67 -14.49
N SER A 302 -17.52 4.49 -14.17
CA SER A 302 -18.95 4.28 -13.92
C SER A 302 -19.40 4.65 -12.50
N GLN A 303 -18.48 5.10 -11.61
CA GLN A 303 -18.82 5.42 -10.23
C GLN A 303 -19.08 6.92 -10.06
N ASP A 304 -20.23 7.30 -9.54
CA ASP A 304 -20.52 8.67 -9.11
C ASP A 304 -20.11 8.92 -7.65
N ASP A 305 -20.12 7.89 -6.79
CA ASP A 305 -19.57 7.98 -5.44
C ASP A 305 -18.04 8.16 -5.51
N LEU A 306 -17.54 9.28 -4.94
CA LEU A 306 -16.13 9.66 -5.03
C LEU A 306 -15.21 8.60 -4.41
N LYS A 307 -15.55 8.08 -3.22
CA LYS A 307 -14.72 7.07 -2.54
C LYS A 307 -14.71 5.74 -3.31
N LYS A 308 -15.84 5.32 -3.90
CA LYS A 308 -15.89 4.11 -4.75
C LYS A 308 -15.08 4.30 -6.03
N ARG A 309 -15.13 5.49 -6.66
CA ARG A 309 -14.29 5.83 -7.81
C ARG A 309 -12.81 5.71 -7.46
N LEU A 310 -12.40 6.26 -6.31
CA LEU A 310 -11.03 6.15 -5.80
C LEU A 310 -10.64 4.69 -5.48
N ALA A 311 -11.58 3.87 -5.01
CA ALA A 311 -11.34 2.46 -4.74
C ALA A 311 -11.06 1.66 -6.01
N TYR A 312 -11.89 1.80 -7.05
CA TYR A 312 -11.62 1.14 -8.35
C TYR A 312 -10.35 1.67 -9.02
N SER A 313 -10.07 2.95 -8.88
CA SER A 313 -8.79 3.51 -9.27
C SER A 313 -7.61 2.90 -8.50
N THR A 314 -7.80 2.44 -7.25
CA THR A 314 -6.78 1.70 -6.50
C THR A 314 -6.60 0.29 -7.04
N VAL A 315 -7.68 -0.45 -7.38
CA VAL A 315 -7.61 -1.75 -8.05
C VAL A 315 -6.70 -1.67 -9.28
N SER A 316 -6.90 -0.65 -10.12
CA SER A 316 -6.03 -0.40 -11.26
C SER A 316 -4.58 -0.13 -10.85
N GLN A 317 -4.35 0.85 -9.99
CA GLN A 317 -3.00 1.36 -9.70
C GLN A 317 -2.13 0.43 -8.87
N ILE A 318 -2.67 -0.39 -7.98
CA ILE A 318 -1.89 -1.42 -7.27
C ILE A 318 -1.32 -2.44 -8.24
N SER A 319 -2.07 -2.76 -9.29
CA SER A 319 -1.63 -3.72 -10.30
C SER A 319 -0.46 -3.23 -11.17
N TYR A 320 -0.13 -1.91 -11.16
CA TYR A 320 1.11 -1.41 -11.77
C TYR A 320 2.36 -1.94 -11.05
N ILE A 321 2.30 -2.13 -9.74
CA ILE A 321 3.38 -2.74 -8.96
C ILE A 321 3.59 -4.18 -9.44
N THR A 322 2.49 -4.94 -9.46
CA THR A 322 2.51 -6.34 -9.91
C THR A 322 2.98 -6.46 -11.36
N LEU A 323 2.49 -5.60 -12.26
CA LEU A 323 2.89 -5.58 -13.66
C LEU A 323 4.40 -5.34 -13.79
N GLY A 324 4.94 -4.33 -13.10
CA GLY A 324 6.35 -3.97 -13.20
C GLY A 324 7.29 -5.09 -12.72
N VAL A 325 6.94 -5.76 -11.62
CA VAL A 325 7.77 -6.86 -11.11
C VAL A 325 7.60 -8.14 -11.94
N ALA A 326 6.40 -8.41 -12.46
CA ALA A 326 6.12 -9.59 -13.29
C ALA A 326 6.62 -9.47 -14.74
N THR A 327 6.97 -8.28 -15.20
CA THR A 327 7.61 -8.03 -16.50
C THR A 327 9.02 -8.61 -16.57
N VAL A 328 9.64 -8.84 -15.41
CA VAL A 328 10.96 -9.47 -15.31
C VAL A 328 12.04 -8.75 -16.11
N GLY A 329 12.34 -7.54 -15.67
CA GLY A 329 13.42 -6.72 -16.24
C GLY A 329 13.79 -5.61 -15.26
N PRO A 330 15.07 -5.21 -15.16
CA PRO A 330 15.52 -4.27 -14.14
C PRO A 330 14.76 -2.94 -14.18
N ILE A 331 14.54 -2.39 -15.35
CA ILE A 331 13.86 -1.09 -15.50
C ILE A 331 12.35 -1.19 -15.21
N ALA A 332 11.69 -2.27 -15.64
CA ALA A 332 10.28 -2.48 -15.31
C ALA A 332 10.07 -2.70 -13.80
N THR A 333 10.96 -3.48 -13.19
CA THR A 333 10.99 -3.71 -11.73
C THR A 333 11.16 -2.39 -10.97
N LEU A 334 12.10 -1.55 -11.42
CA LEU A 334 12.31 -0.22 -10.86
C LEU A 334 11.01 0.60 -10.89
N GLY A 335 10.33 0.64 -12.04
CA GLY A 335 9.04 1.30 -12.19
C GLY A 335 7.97 0.77 -11.24
N GLY A 336 7.85 -0.56 -11.11
CA GLY A 336 6.90 -1.21 -10.20
C GLY A 336 7.19 -0.91 -8.72
N LEU A 337 8.43 -1.03 -8.28
CA LEU A 337 8.84 -0.79 -6.90
C LEU A 337 8.66 0.68 -6.50
N VAL A 338 9.09 1.63 -7.33
CA VAL A 338 8.91 3.05 -7.01
C VAL A 338 7.42 3.43 -7.03
N HIS A 339 6.61 2.77 -7.86
CA HIS A 339 5.17 2.98 -7.88
C HIS A 339 4.48 2.60 -6.56
N LEU A 340 5.04 1.66 -5.80
CA LEU A 340 4.56 1.32 -4.46
C LEU A 340 4.51 2.56 -3.56
N VAL A 341 5.55 3.40 -3.57
CA VAL A 341 5.62 4.63 -2.77
C VAL A 341 4.78 5.74 -3.42
N HIS A 342 4.96 5.99 -4.71
CA HIS A 342 4.31 7.08 -5.43
C HIS A 342 2.78 6.97 -5.36
N GLN A 343 2.24 5.77 -5.61
CA GLN A 343 0.80 5.51 -5.51
C GLN A 343 0.30 5.71 -4.07
N GLY A 344 1.09 5.34 -3.06
CA GLY A 344 0.73 5.56 -1.66
C GLY A 344 0.51 7.04 -1.35
N LEU A 345 1.46 7.91 -1.72
CA LEU A 345 1.38 9.36 -1.52
C LEU A 345 0.19 9.99 -2.24
N MET A 346 0.01 9.65 -3.52
CA MET A 346 -1.11 10.18 -4.31
C MET A 346 -2.47 9.72 -3.77
N LYS A 347 -2.60 8.43 -3.44
CA LYS A 347 -3.87 7.87 -2.96
C LYS A 347 -4.30 8.40 -1.62
N ILE A 348 -3.38 8.51 -0.66
CA ILE A 348 -3.73 9.02 0.65
C ILE A 348 -4.21 10.47 0.56
N THR A 349 -3.57 11.28 -0.27
CA THR A 349 -4.00 12.67 -0.54
C THR A 349 -5.44 12.71 -1.05
N LEU A 350 -5.76 11.89 -2.06
CA LEU A 350 -7.12 11.84 -2.63
C LEU A 350 -8.17 11.42 -1.61
N PHE A 351 -7.86 10.43 -0.74
CA PHE A 351 -8.79 9.98 0.30
C PHE A 351 -8.95 11.00 1.43
N PHE A 352 -7.89 11.71 1.81
CA PHE A 352 -7.99 12.82 2.77
C PHE A 352 -8.86 13.95 2.21
N CYS A 353 -8.64 14.35 0.96
CA CYS A 353 -9.48 15.36 0.30
C CYS A 353 -10.94 14.92 0.20
N ALA A 354 -11.20 13.65 -0.17
CA ALA A 354 -12.57 13.13 -0.22
C ALA A 354 -13.22 13.10 1.17
N GLY A 355 -12.45 12.85 2.23
CA GLY A 355 -12.91 12.96 3.61
C GLY A 355 -13.24 14.41 3.98
N ASN A 356 -12.37 15.36 3.66
CA ASN A 356 -12.59 16.79 3.93
C ASN A 356 -13.85 17.31 3.23
N LEU A 357 -14.02 16.99 1.93
CA LEU A 357 -15.20 17.35 1.15
C LEU A 357 -16.49 16.79 1.77
N SER A 358 -16.44 15.54 2.24
CA SER A 358 -17.59 14.88 2.88
C SER A 358 -17.93 15.46 4.26
N GLU A 359 -16.91 15.70 5.11
CA GLU A 359 -17.13 16.16 6.50
C GLU A 359 -17.50 17.65 6.54
N GLN A 360 -16.86 18.49 5.73
CA GLN A 360 -17.05 19.93 5.77
C GLN A 360 -18.35 20.36 5.07
N HIS A 361 -18.65 19.74 3.93
CA HIS A 361 -19.77 20.20 3.08
C HIS A 361 -20.71 19.08 2.60
N GLY A 362 -20.55 17.86 3.09
CA GLY A 362 -21.40 16.72 2.70
C GLY A 362 -21.20 16.24 1.25
N LEU A 363 -20.15 16.69 0.54
CA LEU A 363 -19.90 16.37 -0.86
C LEU A 363 -19.34 14.95 -0.98
N LYS A 364 -20.13 14.02 -1.46
CA LYS A 364 -19.80 12.59 -1.55
C LYS A 364 -19.76 12.07 -2.98
N ARG A 365 -20.48 12.72 -3.90
CA ARG A 365 -20.60 12.31 -5.29
C ARG A 365 -19.78 13.23 -6.18
N VAL A 366 -19.35 12.71 -7.31
CA VAL A 366 -18.68 13.52 -8.34
C VAL A 366 -19.63 14.58 -8.91
N SER A 367 -20.91 14.25 -9.01
CA SER A 367 -21.97 15.20 -9.41
C SER A 367 -22.13 16.38 -8.45
N ASP A 368 -21.73 16.27 -7.18
CA ASP A 368 -21.86 17.32 -6.17
C ASP A 368 -20.68 18.30 -6.16
N LEU A 369 -19.63 18.08 -6.99
CA LEU A 369 -18.36 18.81 -6.90
C LEU A 369 -18.31 20.12 -7.68
N SER A 370 -19.41 20.57 -8.29
CA SER A 370 -19.46 21.85 -9.01
C SER A 370 -19.06 23.01 -8.11
N GLY A 371 -18.02 23.76 -8.52
CA GLY A 371 -17.48 24.88 -7.77
C GLY A 371 -16.76 24.54 -6.46
N ALA A 372 -16.49 23.25 -6.19
CA ALA A 372 -15.80 22.83 -4.96
C ALA A 372 -14.40 23.47 -4.79
N GLY A 373 -13.71 23.79 -5.89
CA GLY A 373 -12.41 24.51 -5.86
C GLY A 373 -12.53 25.94 -5.36
N HIS A 374 -13.65 26.59 -5.57
CA HIS A 374 -13.91 27.94 -5.02
C HIS A 374 -14.32 27.90 -3.55
N ARG A 375 -14.91 26.78 -3.08
CA ARG A 375 -15.37 26.58 -1.71
C ARG A 375 -14.24 26.09 -0.79
N MET A 376 -13.36 25.22 -1.29
CA MET A 376 -12.26 24.57 -0.59
C MET A 376 -10.99 24.56 -1.46
N PRO A 377 -10.37 25.71 -1.73
CA PRO A 377 -9.29 25.85 -2.72
C PRO A 377 -8.04 25.04 -2.37
N LEU A 378 -7.64 24.99 -1.10
CA LEU A 378 -6.45 24.24 -0.68
C LEU A 378 -6.67 22.72 -0.74
N THR A 379 -7.83 22.25 -0.28
CA THR A 379 -8.23 20.84 -0.40
C THR A 379 -8.29 20.41 -1.86
N MET A 380 -8.90 21.22 -2.74
CA MET A 380 -9.02 20.89 -4.16
C MET A 380 -7.69 21.05 -4.92
N ALA A 381 -6.80 21.94 -4.50
CA ALA A 381 -5.45 22.02 -5.05
C ALA A 381 -4.65 20.74 -4.74
N ALA A 382 -4.69 20.25 -3.49
CA ALA A 382 -4.08 18.98 -3.11
C ALA A 382 -4.68 17.81 -3.90
N PHE A 383 -6.02 17.77 -4.06
CA PHE A 383 -6.71 16.77 -4.89
C PHE A 383 -6.22 16.81 -6.34
N THR A 384 -6.13 18.01 -6.94
CA THR A 384 -5.70 18.22 -8.32
C THR A 384 -4.28 17.73 -8.56
N ILE A 385 -3.34 18.06 -7.65
CA ILE A 385 -1.95 17.59 -7.71
C ILE A 385 -1.90 16.05 -7.67
N ALA A 386 -2.59 15.43 -6.73
CA ALA A 386 -2.59 13.98 -6.61
C ALA A 386 -3.28 13.28 -7.79
N ALA A 387 -4.40 13.83 -8.29
CA ALA A 387 -5.11 13.34 -9.47
C ALA A 387 -4.24 13.43 -10.75
N SER A 388 -3.53 14.55 -10.93
CA SER A 388 -2.55 14.72 -12.02
C SER A 388 -1.46 13.67 -11.97
N GLY A 389 -0.98 13.34 -10.77
CA GLY A 389 -0.04 12.25 -10.56
C GLY A 389 -0.62 10.88 -10.93
N MET A 390 -1.88 10.62 -10.60
CA MET A 390 -2.55 9.37 -10.95
C MET A 390 -2.73 9.22 -12.47
N ILE A 391 -2.98 10.31 -13.19
CA ILE A 391 -2.98 10.35 -14.65
C ILE A 391 -1.57 10.07 -15.17
N GLY A 392 -0.54 10.57 -14.48
CA GLY A 392 0.86 10.45 -14.87
C GLY A 392 1.38 11.67 -15.62
N LEU A 393 0.92 12.87 -15.25
CA LEU A 393 1.38 14.12 -15.85
C LEU A 393 2.71 14.57 -15.21
N PRO A 394 3.71 15.01 -16.00
CA PRO A 394 4.90 15.65 -15.47
C PRO A 394 4.51 16.93 -14.69
N PRO A 395 5.22 17.30 -13.63
CA PRO A 395 6.40 16.68 -13.03
C PRO A 395 6.09 15.78 -11.81
N THR A 396 4.94 15.15 -11.77
CA THR A 396 4.47 14.38 -10.61
C THR A 396 5.17 13.01 -10.45
N ALA A 397 5.09 12.45 -9.25
CA ALA A 397 5.63 11.13 -8.92
C ALA A 397 5.10 10.01 -9.86
N GLY A 398 3.80 10.06 -10.21
CA GLY A 398 3.18 9.06 -11.06
C GLY A 398 3.75 9.01 -12.49
N PHE A 399 4.19 10.14 -13.02
CA PHE A 399 4.89 10.20 -14.30
C PHE A 399 6.19 9.37 -14.28
N ILE A 400 7.01 9.54 -13.22
CA ILE A 400 8.28 8.82 -13.08
C ILE A 400 8.05 7.31 -13.11
N SER A 401 7.15 6.78 -12.28
CA SER A 401 6.92 5.34 -12.23
C SER A 401 6.36 4.77 -13.54
N LYS A 402 5.44 5.47 -14.20
CA LYS A 402 4.89 5.05 -15.49
C LYS A 402 5.93 5.09 -16.62
N LEU A 403 6.80 6.10 -16.61
CA LEU A 403 7.90 6.20 -17.58
C LEU A 403 8.81 4.99 -17.47
N TYR A 404 9.29 4.64 -16.27
CA TYR A 404 10.14 3.47 -16.07
C TYR A 404 9.44 2.15 -16.42
N LEU A 405 8.15 2.02 -16.11
CA LEU A 405 7.35 0.85 -16.52
C LEU A 405 7.27 0.73 -18.04
N GLY A 406 7.05 1.83 -18.75
CA GLY A 406 6.97 1.85 -20.21
C GLY A 406 8.30 1.50 -20.86
N ILE A 407 9.39 2.15 -20.44
CA ILE A 407 10.74 1.86 -20.92
C ILE A 407 11.10 0.40 -20.63
N GLY A 408 10.84 -0.08 -19.42
CA GLY A 408 11.12 -1.46 -19.01
C GLY A 408 10.30 -2.50 -19.78
N GLY A 409 9.05 -2.21 -20.12
CA GLY A 409 8.22 -3.07 -20.96
C GLY A 409 8.79 -3.23 -22.38
N VAL A 410 9.30 -2.13 -22.96
CA VAL A 410 9.97 -2.18 -24.29
C VAL A 410 11.27 -2.96 -24.20
N GLN A 411 12.10 -2.71 -23.16
CA GLN A 411 13.39 -3.42 -23.01
C GLN A 411 13.25 -4.91 -22.74
N ALA A 412 12.12 -5.32 -22.15
CA ALA A 412 11.80 -6.73 -21.91
C ALA A 412 11.07 -7.41 -23.09
N ASP A 413 11.04 -6.77 -24.27
CA ASP A 413 10.29 -7.24 -25.46
C ASP A 413 8.78 -7.47 -25.21
N GLN A 414 8.22 -6.77 -24.23
CA GLN A 414 6.81 -6.84 -23.86
C GLN A 414 6.08 -5.53 -24.19
N THR A 415 6.12 -5.12 -25.47
CA THR A 415 5.56 -3.82 -25.95
C THR A 415 4.08 -3.64 -25.68
N TRP A 416 3.29 -4.73 -25.50
CA TRP A 416 1.88 -4.67 -25.10
C TRP A 416 1.66 -3.91 -23.78
N ILE A 417 2.66 -3.87 -22.90
CA ILE A 417 2.64 -3.13 -21.63
C ILE A 417 2.45 -1.63 -21.90
N VAL A 418 3.12 -1.10 -22.93
CA VAL A 418 3.00 0.31 -23.30
C VAL A 418 1.54 0.63 -23.70
N GLY A 419 0.89 -0.28 -24.42
CA GLY A 419 -0.54 -0.17 -24.76
C GLY A 419 -1.43 -0.13 -23.51
N VAL A 420 -1.16 -0.99 -22.52
CA VAL A 420 -1.88 -0.99 -21.23
C VAL A 420 -1.66 0.33 -20.48
N LEU A 421 -0.43 0.84 -20.43
CA LEU A 421 -0.09 2.09 -19.73
C LEU A 421 -0.76 3.30 -20.39
N ILE A 422 -0.74 3.40 -21.71
CA ILE A 422 -1.40 4.47 -22.47
C ILE A 422 -2.92 4.39 -22.25
N GLY A 423 -3.52 3.22 -22.48
CA GLY A 423 -4.96 3.02 -22.29
C GLY A 423 -5.41 3.35 -20.88
N SER A 424 -4.67 2.89 -19.87
CA SER A 424 -4.98 3.21 -18.47
C SER A 424 -4.77 4.69 -18.15
N SER A 425 -3.76 5.36 -18.70
CA SER A 425 -3.57 6.81 -18.48
C SER A 425 -4.69 7.62 -19.10
N MET A 426 -5.17 7.25 -20.31
CA MET A 426 -6.34 7.87 -20.93
C MET A 426 -7.61 7.67 -20.08
N LEU A 427 -7.82 6.45 -19.57
CA LEU A 427 -8.95 6.15 -18.69
C LEU A 427 -8.83 6.93 -17.35
N ASN A 428 -7.62 7.04 -16.78
CA ASN A 428 -7.38 7.85 -15.58
C ASN A 428 -7.73 9.32 -15.83
N ALA A 429 -7.31 9.88 -16.95
CA ALA A 429 -7.70 11.22 -17.37
C ALA A 429 -9.23 11.34 -17.49
N ALA A 430 -9.88 10.37 -18.14
CA ALA A 430 -11.32 10.38 -18.34
C ALA A 430 -12.14 10.38 -17.04
N TYR A 431 -11.66 9.79 -15.95
CA TYR A 431 -12.41 9.83 -14.68
C TYR A 431 -11.90 10.87 -13.68
N PHE A 432 -10.69 11.43 -13.80
CA PHE A 432 -10.21 12.50 -12.94
C PHE A 432 -10.43 13.90 -13.50
N LEU A 433 -10.24 14.13 -14.80
CA LEU A 433 -10.40 15.46 -15.39
C LEU A 433 -11.82 16.03 -15.23
N PRO A 434 -12.92 15.26 -15.34
CA PRO A 434 -14.24 15.79 -15.05
C PRO A 434 -14.42 16.29 -13.61
N ILE A 435 -13.74 15.64 -12.63
CA ILE A 435 -13.76 16.11 -11.23
C ILE A 435 -13.05 17.46 -11.13
N ILE A 436 -11.85 17.57 -11.72
CA ILE A 436 -11.06 18.81 -11.73
C ILE A 436 -11.83 19.92 -12.45
N TYR A 437 -12.42 19.60 -13.61
CA TYR A 437 -13.20 20.57 -14.39
C TYR A 437 -14.39 21.11 -13.58
N ARG A 438 -15.20 20.23 -13.00
CA ARG A 438 -16.34 20.63 -12.17
C ARG A 438 -15.93 21.48 -10.99
N ALA A 439 -14.86 21.10 -10.31
CA ALA A 439 -14.40 21.80 -9.13
C ALA A 439 -13.92 23.22 -9.42
N TRP A 440 -13.21 23.46 -10.53
CA TRP A 440 -12.54 24.72 -10.81
C TRP A 440 -13.25 25.62 -11.84
N PHE A 441 -14.02 25.04 -12.77
CA PHE A 441 -14.59 25.78 -13.89
C PHE A 441 -16.12 25.87 -13.85
N GLU A 442 -16.81 25.05 -13.05
CA GLU A 442 -18.22 25.23 -12.78
C GLU A 442 -18.45 26.18 -11.58
N GLN A 443 -19.54 26.95 -11.63
CA GLN A 443 -19.88 27.88 -10.54
C GLN A 443 -20.46 27.10 -9.35
N PRO A 444 -20.09 27.47 -8.12
CA PRO A 444 -20.73 26.93 -6.92
C PRO A 444 -22.16 27.46 -6.80
N ASP A 445 -23.03 26.69 -6.12
CA ASP A 445 -24.33 27.23 -5.70
C ASP A 445 -24.09 28.46 -4.81
N PRO A 446 -24.67 29.62 -5.12
CA PRO A 446 -24.48 30.86 -4.36
C PRO A 446 -24.84 30.73 -2.86
N SER A 447 -25.74 29.79 -2.52
CA SER A 447 -26.15 29.50 -1.12
C SER A 447 -25.22 28.52 -0.42
N ALA A 448 -24.28 27.89 -1.14
CA ALA A 448 -23.42 26.85 -0.58
C ALA A 448 -22.37 27.45 0.36
N PRO A 449 -22.14 26.87 1.53
CA PRO A 449 -21.13 27.34 2.48
C PRO A 449 -19.72 27.27 1.89
N VAL A 450 -18.89 28.27 2.20
CA VAL A 450 -17.47 28.35 1.82
C VAL A 450 -16.62 28.18 3.07
N GLY A 451 -15.55 27.41 3.00
CA GLY A 451 -14.59 27.25 4.09
C GLY A 451 -13.82 25.94 4.03
N GLU A 452 -12.55 26.02 4.36
CA GLU A 452 -11.67 24.86 4.55
C GLU A 452 -11.89 24.25 5.94
N PRO A 453 -11.61 22.94 6.12
CA PRO A 453 -11.63 22.34 7.44
C PRO A 453 -10.48 22.85 8.31
N GLY A 454 -10.56 22.54 9.61
CA GLY A 454 -9.48 22.86 10.56
C GLY A 454 -8.12 22.24 10.16
N TRP A 455 -7.04 22.81 10.68
CA TRP A 455 -5.66 22.46 10.33
C TRP A 455 -5.31 20.97 10.46
N LEU A 456 -5.90 20.26 11.41
CA LEU A 456 -5.68 18.81 11.59
C LEU A 456 -6.17 18.00 10.39
N LEU A 457 -7.19 18.48 9.69
CA LEU A 457 -7.73 17.87 8.48
C LEU A 457 -7.09 18.40 7.20
N LEU A 458 -6.58 19.63 7.22
CA LEU A 458 -6.03 20.30 6.03
C LEU A 458 -4.53 20.01 5.82
N LEU A 459 -3.73 20.01 6.91
CA LEU A 459 -2.28 19.80 6.82
C LEU A 459 -1.89 18.44 6.21
N PRO A 460 -2.50 17.29 6.57
CA PRO A 460 -2.11 16.00 6.01
C PRO A 460 -2.26 15.91 4.49
N PRO A 461 -3.38 16.28 3.85
CA PRO A 461 -3.47 16.25 2.39
C PRO A 461 -2.51 17.22 1.70
N LEU A 462 -2.25 18.41 2.26
CA LEU A 462 -1.27 19.35 1.72
C LEU A 462 0.15 18.77 1.80
N ALA A 463 0.53 18.18 2.94
CA ALA A 463 1.82 17.56 3.12
C ALA A 463 2.03 16.37 2.17
N THR A 464 1.03 15.49 2.03
CA THR A 464 1.14 14.34 1.12
C THR A 464 1.12 14.73 -0.35
N ALA A 465 0.39 15.80 -0.73
CA ALA A 465 0.45 16.37 -2.07
C ALA A 465 1.83 16.95 -2.37
N ALA A 466 2.41 17.71 -1.42
CA ALA A 466 3.75 18.25 -1.55
C ALA A 466 4.81 17.15 -1.65
N LEU A 467 4.71 16.08 -0.83
CA LEU A 467 5.59 14.91 -0.91
C LEU A 467 5.45 14.18 -2.25
N SER A 468 4.23 14.07 -2.78
CA SER A 468 3.98 13.45 -4.09
C SER A 468 4.61 14.27 -5.24
N LEU A 469 4.48 15.60 -5.20
CA LEU A 469 5.10 16.48 -6.17
C LEU A 469 6.63 16.47 -6.02
N GLY A 470 7.13 16.52 -4.79
CA GLY A 470 8.56 16.44 -4.48
C GLY A 470 9.20 15.13 -4.93
N ALA A 471 8.51 13.98 -4.77
CA ALA A 471 8.98 12.69 -5.24
C ALA A 471 9.10 12.61 -6.78
N GLY A 472 8.37 13.46 -7.51
CA GLY A 472 8.56 13.62 -8.95
C GLY A 472 9.70 14.57 -9.31
N LEU A 473 9.67 15.79 -8.74
CA LEU A 473 10.66 16.85 -9.03
C LEU A 473 12.08 16.49 -8.58
N PHE A 474 12.20 15.82 -7.44
CA PHE A 474 13.47 15.48 -6.79
C PHE A 474 13.77 13.97 -6.84
N ALA A 475 13.26 13.28 -7.86
CA ALA A 475 13.39 11.82 -7.97
C ALA A 475 14.84 11.31 -7.96
N ALA A 476 15.80 12.09 -8.45
CA ALA A 476 17.22 11.73 -8.53
C ALA A 476 18.03 12.08 -7.26
N LEU A 477 17.40 12.67 -6.22
CA LEU A 477 18.13 13.01 -5.00
C LEU A 477 18.42 11.75 -4.14
N PRO A 478 19.53 11.75 -3.37
CA PRO A 478 19.79 10.71 -2.37
C PRO A 478 18.61 10.50 -1.43
N PHE A 479 18.38 9.25 -1.01
CA PHE A 479 17.25 8.84 -0.18
C PHE A 479 15.86 8.99 -0.81
N SER A 480 15.76 9.39 -2.09
CA SER A 480 14.48 9.38 -2.79
C SER A 480 13.94 7.94 -2.94
N PRO A 481 12.61 7.76 -3.09
CA PRO A 481 12.04 6.45 -3.37
C PRO A 481 12.63 5.77 -4.61
N LEU A 482 13.01 6.56 -5.63
CA LEU A 482 13.63 6.06 -6.85
C LEU A 482 15.03 5.51 -6.60
N GLU A 483 15.87 6.21 -5.82
CA GLU A 483 17.23 5.75 -5.51
C GLU A 483 17.20 4.48 -4.63
N LEU A 484 16.27 4.40 -3.67
CA LEU A 484 16.11 3.18 -2.89
C LEU A 484 15.64 2.01 -3.76
N ALA A 485 14.72 2.25 -4.71
CA ALA A 485 14.30 1.24 -5.67
C ALA A 485 15.45 0.82 -6.62
N ARG A 486 16.33 1.74 -7.03
CA ARG A 486 17.56 1.43 -7.80
C ARG A 486 18.48 0.51 -7.02
N LEU A 487 18.69 0.78 -5.73
CA LEU A 487 19.51 -0.07 -4.87
C LEU A 487 18.95 -1.50 -4.79
N ILE A 488 17.62 -1.65 -4.70
CA ILE A 488 16.97 -2.96 -4.71
C ILE A 488 17.21 -3.68 -6.03
N VAL A 489 16.99 -2.99 -7.13
CA VAL A 489 17.16 -3.54 -8.49
C VAL A 489 18.61 -3.94 -8.75
N ALA A 490 19.56 -3.07 -8.39
CA ALA A 490 20.99 -3.36 -8.56
C ALA A 490 21.40 -4.65 -7.82
N ARG A 491 20.94 -4.82 -6.58
CA ARG A 491 21.21 -6.05 -5.81
C ARG A 491 20.55 -7.28 -6.40
N ARG A 492 19.33 -7.15 -6.97
CA ARG A 492 18.56 -8.28 -7.52
C ARG A 492 19.02 -8.76 -8.88
N TYR A 493 19.53 -7.87 -9.71
CA TYR A 493 19.97 -8.16 -11.07
C TYR A 493 21.50 -8.16 -11.23
N GLY A 494 22.25 -7.95 -10.13
CA GLY A 494 23.71 -7.95 -10.15
C GLY A 494 24.34 -6.77 -10.94
N LEU A 495 23.68 -5.60 -10.93
CA LEU A 495 24.07 -4.40 -11.66
C LEU A 495 24.94 -3.47 -10.81
#